data_443d24ca2ad9079060e5c199ac5e1634
#
_entry.id   443d24ca2ad9079060e5c199ac5e1634
#
_cell.length_a   1.000
_cell.length_b   1.000
_cell.length_c   1.000
_cell.angle_alpha   90.00
_cell.angle_beta   90.00
_cell.angle_gamma   90.00
#
_symmetry.space_group_name_H-M   'P 1'
#
loop_
_entity.id
_entity.type
_entity.pdbx_description
1 polymer ?
#
loop_
_entity_poly.entity_id
_entity_poly.type
_entity_poly.pdbx_seq_one_letter_code
_entity_poly.pdbx_strand_id
1 'polypeptide(L)'
;MITDEMKNVLELLAVDLERIRELSRMRDFTIIRANSTIEHIFSELYTVPEKIRHGYIRVKVLELLLVLTELNPMEDREEHVHFSETQIEVIKQIHAFLTAHFSEHYTIDELSGRFEISPTVMKKCFRGVYGDSVYAYMKRYRLQAAER
;
A
#
# COMPACT_ATOMS: atom_id res chain seq x y z
N MET A 1 -6.30 21.35 -5.83
CA MET A 1 -6.00 22.58 -5.06
C MET A 1 -6.79 22.50 -3.76
N ILE A 2 -6.16 22.56 -2.60
CA ILE A 2 -6.82 22.55 -1.29
C ILE A 2 -7.36 23.98 -1.09
N THR A 3 -8.66 24.10 -0.82
CA THR A 3 -9.31 25.41 -0.55
C THR A 3 -8.86 25.95 0.81
N ASP A 4 -8.96 27.27 1.01
CA ASP A 4 -8.57 27.90 2.29
C ASP A 4 -9.46 27.42 3.45
N GLU A 5 -10.74 27.13 3.19
CA GLU A 5 -11.64 26.51 4.18
C GLU A 5 -11.13 25.14 4.64
N MET A 6 -10.65 24.33 3.70
CA MET A 6 -10.12 22.99 4.03
C MET A 6 -8.80 23.09 4.80
N LYS A 7 -7.95 24.09 4.50
CA LYS A 7 -6.74 24.35 5.30
C LYS A 7 -7.09 24.68 6.75
N ASN A 8 -8.05 25.57 6.96
CA ASN A 8 -8.51 25.94 8.31
C ASN A 8 -9.01 24.72 9.10
N VAL A 9 -9.73 23.81 8.44
CA VAL A 9 -10.21 22.57 9.08
C VAL A 9 -9.04 21.66 9.45
N LEU A 10 -8.06 21.51 8.57
CA LEU A 10 -6.89 20.66 8.81
C LEU A 10 -6.00 21.23 9.93
N GLU A 11 -5.82 22.55 9.98
CA GLU A 11 -5.13 23.24 11.07
C GLU A 11 -5.86 23.07 12.41
N LEU A 12 -7.18 23.22 12.42
CA LEU A 12 -8.01 23.00 13.62
C LEU A 12 -7.88 21.58 14.16
N LEU A 13 -7.70 20.61 13.27
CA LEU A 13 -7.51 19.20 13.61
C LEU A 13 -6.05 18.84 13.89
N ALA A 14 -5.15 19.82 13.94
CA ALA A 14 -3.69 19.62 14.12
C ALA A 14 -3.03 18.67 13.10
N VAL A 15 -3.58 18.63 11.87
CA VAL A 15 -2.98 17.87 10.77
C VAL A 15 -1.79 18.65 10.21
N ASP A 16 -0.58 18.10 10.36
CA ASP A 16 0.64 18.68 9.81
C ASP A 16 0.76 18.44 8.30
N LEU A 17 0.30 19.41 7.51
CA LEU A 17 0.35 19.35 6.05
C LEU A 17 1.77 19.37 5.49
N GLU A 18 2.71 20.06 6.16
CA GLU A 18 4.10 20.08 5.68
C GLU A 18 4.74 18.70 5.88
N ARG A 19 4.46 18.05 7.00
CA ARG A 19 4.89 16.67 7.25
C ARG A 19 4.36 15.70 6.20
N ILE A 20 3.08 15.79 5.86
CA ILE A 20 2.46 14.96 4.81
C ILE A 20 3.07 15.24 3.44
N ARG A 21 3.40 16.51 3.14
CA ARG A 21 4.11 16.88 1.91
C ARG A 21 5.53 16.35 1.87
N GLU A 22 6.25 16.35 2.99
CA GLU A 22 7.57 15.75 3.08
C GLU A 22 7.52 14.26 2.79
N LEU A 23 6.56 13.53 3.37
CA LEU A 23 6.33 12.12 3.08
C LEU A 23 6.03 11.87 1.59
N SER A 24 5.26 12.76 0.95
CA SER A 24 4.92 12.64 -0.47
C SER A 24 6.04 13.09 -1.43
N ARG A 25 7.04 13.84 -0.96
CA ARG A 25 8.21 14.29 -1.74
C ARG A 25 9.35 13.29 -1.74
N MET A 26 9.29 12.27 -0.90
CA MET A 26 10.27 11.19 -0.94
C MET A 26 10.20 10.53 -2.32
N ARG A 27 11.35 10.49 -3.02
CA ARG A 27 11.44 9.90 -4.36
C ARG A 27 11.20 8.39 -4.37
N ASP A 28 11.40 7.76 -3.22
CA ASP A 28 11.19 6.33 -3.03
C ASP A 28 9.83 6.08 -2.38
N PHE A 29 9.14 5.04 -2.85
CA PHE A 29 7.92 4.59 -2.20
C PHE A 29 8.24 3.98 -0.84
N THR A 30 7.63 4.52 0.19
CA THR A 30 7.67 3.96 1.53
C THR A 30 6.44 3.08 1.72
N ILE A 31 6.66 1.79 1.93
CA ILE A 31 5.58 0.87 2.29
C ILE A 31 5.51 0.83 3.81
N ILE A 32 4.44 1.40 4.33
CA ILE A 32 4.13 1.40 5.75
C ILE A 32 3.30 0.14 6.03
N ARG A 33 3.76 -0.72 6.93
CA ARG A 33 2.92 -1.81 7.39
C ARG A 33 1.72 -1.23 8.11
N ALA A 34 0.54 -1.70 7.73
CA ALA A 34 -0.67 -1.35 8.43
C ALA A 34 -0.54 -1.82 9.89
N ASN A 35 -0.54 -0.87 10.82
CA ASN A 35 -0.73 -1.16 12.24
C ASN A 35 -2.23 -1.36 12.51
N SER A 36 -2.58 -1.80 13.72
CA SER A 36 -3.97 -2.04 14.12
C SER A 36 -4.89 -0.83 13.89
N THR A 37 -4.37 0.39 14.00
CA THR A 37 -5.12 1.63 13.78
C THR A 37 -5.47 1.81 12.29
N ILE A 38 -4.49 1.63 11.40
CA ILE A 38 -4.69 1.73 9.96
C ILE A 38 -5.64 0.62 9.47
N GLU A 39 -5.45 -0.61 9.94
CA GLU A 39 -6.34 -1.74 9.63
C GLU A 39 -7.78 -1.47 10.07
N HIS A 40 -7.97 -0.88 11.26
CA HIS A 40 -9.27 -0.50 11.78
C HIS A 40 -9.94 0.56 10.89
N ILE A 41 -9.22 1.62 10.53
CA ILE A 41 -9.73 2.68 9.62
C ILE A 41 -10.28 2.08 8.32
N PHE A 42 -9.52 1.18 7.69
CA PHE A 42 -9.95 0.56 6.45
C PHE A 42 -11.07 -0.46 6.62
N SER A 43 -11.07 -1.26 7.69
CA SER A 43 -12.10 -2.27 7.95
C SER A 43 -13.48 -1.66 8.11
N GLU A 44 -13.58 -0.51 8.75
CA GLU A 44 -14.84 0.20 8.95
C GLU A 44 -15.45 0.73 7.66
N LEU A 45 -14.63 1.07 6.65
CA LEU A 45 -15.12 1.57 5.35
C LEU A 45 -16.02 0.56 4.61
N TYR A 46 -15.83 -0.74 4.86
CA TYR A 46 -16.62 -1.80 4.19
C TYR A 46 -18.00 -2.02 4.82
N THR A 47 -18.20 -1.60 6.06
CA THR A 47 -19.43 -1.87 6.83
C THR A 47 -20.40 -0.69 6.87
N VAL A 48 -20.03 0.43 6.28
CA VAL A 48 -20.79 1.70 6.39
C VAL A 48 -22.04 1.69 5.51
N PRO A 49 -23.23 2.06 6.06
CA PRO A 49 -24.45 2.25 5.29
C PRO A 49 -24.27 3.28 4.18
N GLU A 50 -24.85 3.01 3.01
CA GLU A 50 -24.65 3.83 1.83
C GLU A 50 -25.07 5.29 2.01
N LYS A 51 -26.11 5.54 2.79
CA LYS A 51 -26.64 6.89 3.07
C LYS A 51 -25.62 7.84 3.69
N ILE A 52 -24.68 7.34 4.50
CA ILE A 52 -23.66 8.15 5.19
C ILE A 52 -22.26 7.94 4.64
N ARG A 53 -22.10 7.01 3.69
CA ARG A 53 -20.78 6.60 3.18
C ARG A 53 -19.89 7.77 2.76
N HIS A 54 -20.46 8.75 2.04
CA HIS A 54 -19.70 9.92 1.56
C HIS A 54 -19.13 10.78 2.69
N GLY A 55 -19.95 11.05 3.72
CA GLY A 55 -19.49 11.78 4.91
C GLY A 55 -18.50 10.97 5.72
N TYR A 56 -18.77 9.68 5.89
CA TYR A 56 -17.91 8.77 6.65
C TYR A 56 -16.52 8.63 6.03
N ILE A 57 -16.43 8.46 4.70
CA ILE A 57 -15.14 8.42 3.99
C ILE A 57 -14.32 9.69 4.26
N ARG A 58 -14.96 10.88 4.26
CA ARG A 58 -14.26 12.14 4.56
C ARG A 58 -13.68 12.16 5.96
N VAL A 59 -14.44 11.68 6.96
CA VAL A 59 -13.95 11.57 8.35
C VAL A 59 -12.79 10.59 8.45
N LYS A 60 -12.88 9.43 7.78
CA LYS A 60 -11.80 8.43 7.76
C LYS A 60 -10.54 8.91 7.03
N VAL A 61 -10.69 9.74 6.01
CA VAL A 61 -9.54 10.41 5.37
C VAL A 61 -8.85 11.36 6.35
N LEU A 62 -9.61 12.15 7.13
CA LEU A 62 -9.03 13.02 8.14
C LEU A 62 -8.34 12.23 9.25
N GLU A 63 -8.93 11.14 9.72
CA GLU A 63 -8.32 10.23 10.70
C GLU A 63 -7.02 9.63 10.16
N LEU A 64 -7.01 9.18 8.92
CA LEU A 64 -5.81 8.67 8.28
C LEU A 64 -4.71 9.74 8.17
N LEU A 65 -5.07 10.98 7.82
CA LEU A 65 -4.12 12.10 7.77
C LEU A 65 -3.49 12.39 9.14
N LEU A 66 -4.28 12.32 10.22
CA LEU A 66 -3.76 12.46 11.58
C LEU A 66 -2.77 11.33 11.93
N VAL A 67 -3.12 10.09 11.63
CA VAL A 67 -2.23 8.94 11.85
C VAL A 67 -0.93 9.10 11.05
N LEU A 68 -1.02 9.57 9.80
CA LEU A 68 0.16 9.81 8.96
C LEU A 68 1.06 10.96 9.49
N THR A 69 0.49 11.93 10.20
CA THR A 69 1.25 13.02 10.84
C THR A 69 2.17 12.48 11.94
N GLU A 70 1.71 11.47 12.69
CA GLU A 70 2.48 10.83 13.77
C GLU A 70 3.53 9.82 13.26
N LEU A 71 3.45 9.40 12.00
CA LEU A 71 4.42 8.47 11.46
C LEU A 71 5.80 9.13 11.36
N ASN A 72 6.78 8.53 12.01
CA ASN A 72 8.17 8.92 11.90
C ASN A 72 8.97 7.92 11.06
N PRO A 73 9.14 8.15 9.74
CA PRO A 73 9.85 7.21 8.86
C PRO A 73 11.31 6.98 9.26
N MET A 74 11.85 7.83 10.15
CA MET A 74 13.25 7.74 10.62
C MET A 74 13.40 6.88 11.86
N GLU A 75 12.39 6.81 12.73
CA GLU A 75 12.45 6.02 13.97
C GLU A 75 12.07 4.56 13.76
N ASP A 76 11.15 4.28 12.83
CA ASP A 76 10.69 2.93 12.51
C ASP A 76 11.50 2.25 11.39
N ARG A 77 12.81 2.53 11.29
CA ARG A 77 13.67 1.97 10.25
C ARG A 77 13.69 0.44 10.21
N GLU A 78 13.36 -0.24 11.28
CA GLU A 78 13.28 -1.70 11.32
C GLU A 78 11.98 -2.26 10.70
N GLU A 79 10.90 -1.46 10.63
CA GLU A 79 9.60 -1.88 10.10
C GLU A 79 9.29 -1.34 8.69
N HIS A 80 9.98 -0.29 8.24
CA HIS A 80 9.73 0.34 6.94
C HIS A 80 10.73 -0.17 5.90
N VAL A 81 10.22 -0.80 4.87
CA VAL A 81 11.05 -1.23 3.73
C VAL A 81 10.87 -0.22 2.61
N HIS A 82 11.94 0.50 2.29
CA HIS A 82 11.98 1.43 1.16
C HIS A 82 12.27 0.67 -0.13
N PHE A 83 11.44 0.87 -1.13
CA PHE A 83 11.66 0.35 -2.47
C PHE A 83 11.69 1.51 -3.46
N SER A 84 12.57 1.45 -4.45
CA SER A 84 12.58 2.45 -5.52
C SER A 84 11.33 2.34 -6.39
N GLU A 85 10.96 3.43 -7.04
CA GLU A 85 9.84 3.46 -8.00
C GLU A 85 10.00 2.37 -9.07
N THR A 86 11.22 2.21 -9.58
CA THR A 86 11.56 1.18 -10.56
C THR A 86 11.30 -0.23 -10.04
N GLN A 87 11.67 -0.52 -8.79
CA GLN A 87 11.42 -1.82 -8.19
C GLN A 87 9.93 -2.11 -8.04
N ILE A 88 9.15 -1.12 -7.62
CA ILE A 88 7.68 -1.26 -7.49
C ILE A 88 7.05 -1.48 -8.87
N GLU A 89 7.48 -0.76 -9.90
CA GLU A 89 6.97 -0.93 -11.25
C GLU A 89 7.26 -2.33 -11.80
N VAL A 90 8.47 -2.84 -11.60
CA VAL A 90 8.82 -4.23 -11.96
C VAL A 90 7.94 -5.23 -11.22
N ILE A 91 7.66 -5.02 -9.94
CA ILE A 91 6.78 -5.91 -9.15
C ILE A 91 5.34 -5.87 -9.65
N LYS A 92 4.82 -4.72 -10.07
CA LYS A 92 3.50 -4.60 -10.72
C LYS A 92 3.44 -5.37 -12.04
N GLN A 93 4.51 -5.31 -12.84
CA GLN A 93 4.62 -6.08 -14.09
C GLN A 93 4.65 -7.59 -13.81
N ILE A 94 5.42 -8.03 -12.81
CA ILE A 94 5.43 -9.44 -12.36
C ILE A 94 4.01 -9.88 -11.94
N HIS A 95 3.33 -9.07 -11.15
CA HIS A 95 1.97 -9.37 -10.73
C HIS A 95 1.00 -9.49 -11.92
N ALA A 96 1.02 -8.52 -12.84
CA ALA A 96 0.19 -8.55 -14.06
C ALA A 96 0.48 -9.79 -14.91
N PHE A 97 1.75 -10.14 -15.07
CA PHE A 97 2.17 -11.35 -15.78
C PHE A 97 1.64 -12.61 -15.11
N LEU A 98 1.81 -12.76 -13.80
CA LEU A 98 1.36 -13.94 -13.04
C LEU A 98 -0.16 -14.11 -13.06
N THR A 99 -0.91 -13.00 -12.97
CA THR A 99 -2.37 -13.05 -13.00
C THR A 99 -2.93 -13.33 -14.41
N ALA A 100 -2.24 -12.88 -15.45
CA ALA A 100 -2.58 -13.24 -16.84
C ALA A 100 -2.28 -14.71 -17.17
N HIS A 101 -1.28 -15.31 -16.51
CA HIS A 101 -0.84 -16.69 -16.72
C HIS A 101 -1.07 -17.55 -15.46
N PHE A 102 -2.18 -17.35 -14.77
CA PHE A 102 -2.43 -17.96 -13.46
C PHE A 102 -2.50 -19.49 -13.46
N SER A 103 -2.75 -20.13 -14.61
CA SER A 103 -2.72 -21.58 -14.78
C SER A 103 -1.31 -22.17 -14.83
N GLU A 104 -0.31 -21.36 -15.12
CA GLU A 104 1.08 -21.77 -15.23
C GLU A 104 1.82 -21.60 -13.90
N HIS A 105 2.88 -22.37 -13.72
CA HIS A 105 3.74 -22.29 -12.54
C HIS A 105 5.09 -21.71 -12.91
N TYR A 106 5.44 -20.61 -12.26
CA TYR A 106 6.74 -19.94 -12.42
C TYR A 106 7.51 -19.98 -11.10
N THR A 107 8.77 -20.32 -11.19
CA THR A 107 9.70 -20.26 -10.07
C THR A 107 10.17 -18.82 -9.84
N ILE A 108 10.68 -18.57 -8.64
CA ILE A 108 11.27 -17.26 -8.29
C ILE A 108 12.44 -16.92 -9.21
N ASP A 109 13.26 -17.92 -9.56
CA ASP A 109 14.44 -17.71 -10.40
C ASP A 109 14.06 -17.40 -11.86
N GLU A 110 13.03 -18.06 -12.41
CA GLU A 110 12.49 -17.74 -13.73
C GLU A 110 11.93 -16.31 -13.80
N LEU A 111 11.17 -15.90 -12.79
CA LEU A 111 10.64 -14.55 -12.72
C LEU A 111 11.75 -13.51 -12.56
N SER A 112 12.73 -13.80 -11.70
CA SER A 112 13.89 -12.93 -11.48
C SER A 112 14.70 -12.72 -12.74
N GLY A 113 14.97 -13.80 -13.49
CA GLY A 113 15.67 -13.72 -14.77
C GLY A 113 14.89 -12.99 -15.84
N ARG A 114 13.56 -13.22 -15.90
CA ARG A 114 12.69 -12.60 -16.91
C ARG A 114 12.53 -11.08 -16.71
N PHE A 115 12.45 -10.63 -15.46
CA PHE A 115 12.19 -9.23 -15.11
C PHE A 115 13.44 -8.50 -14.60
N GLU A 116 14.62 -9.12 -14.72
CA GLU A 116 15.92 -8.53 -14.37
C GLU A 116 15.98 -7.96 -12.94
N ILE A 117 15.33 -8.64 -12.00
CA ILE A 117 15.30 -8.28 -10.59
C ILE A 117 15.88 -9.39 -9.72
N SER A 118 16.68 -9.06 -8.69
CA SER A 118 17.24 -10.11 -7.85
C SER A 118 16.14 -10.86 -7.06
N PRO A 119 16.26 -12.18 -6.83
CA PRO A 119 15.29 -12.99 -6.09
C PRO A 119 14.96 -12.42 -4.72
N THR A 120 15.96 -11.90 -4.02
CA THR A 120 15.81 -11.33 -2.67
C THR A 120 14.99 -10.04 -2.70
N VAL A 121 15.30 -9.12 -3.61
CA VAL A 121 14.56 -7.86 -3.77
C VAL A 121 13.14 -8.15 -4.21
N MET A 122 12.94 -9.04 -5.19
CA MET A 122 11.62 -9.43 -5.68
C MET A 122 10.74 -9.98 -4.55
N LYS A 123 11.23 -10.93 -3.74
CA LYS A 123 10.47 -11.50 -2.60
C LYS A 123 10.07 -10.45 -1.58
N LYS A 124 11.02 -9.58 -1.20
CA LYS A 124 10.77 -8.51 -0.22
C LYS A 124 9.77 -7.48 -0.76
N CYS A 125 10.00 -7.00 -1.98
CA CYS A 125 9.17 -5.98 -2.59
C CYS A 125 7.76 -6.52 -2.89
N PHE A 126 7.62 -7.73 -3.44
CA PHE A 126 6.32 -8.33 -3.69
C PHE A 126 5.51 -8.50 -2.40
N ARG A 127 6.15 -9.00 -1.33
CA ARG A 127 5.49 -9.11 -0.02
C ARG A 127 5.12 -7.75 0.56
N GLY A 128 5.98 -6.73 0.36
CA GLY A 128 5.68 -5.37 0.79
C GLY A 128 4.45 -4.79 0.06
N VAL A 129 4.38 -4.94 -1.27
CA VAL A 129 3.31 -4.36 -2.09
C VAL A 129 1.98 -5.13 -1.95
N TYR A 130 2.03 -6.48 -1.94
CA TYR A 130 0.84 -7.33 -2.01
C TYR A 130 0.51 -8.07 -0.70
N GLY A 131 1.29 -7.84 0.37
CA GLY A 131 1.05 -8.40 1.69
C GLY A 131 1.48 -9.87 1.88
N ASP A 132 1.68 -10.61 0.81
CA ASP A 132 1.96 -12.04 0.82
C ASP A 132 3.21 -12.40 0.00
N SER A 133 3.75 -13.60 0.21
CA SER A 133 4.73 -14.16 -0.72
C SER A 133 4.07 -14.43 -2.08
N VAL A 134 4.87 -14.43 -3.17
CA VAL A 134 4.39 -14.73 -4.53
C VAL A 134 3.57 -16.04 -4.55
N TYR A 135 4.08 -17.08 -3.89
CA TYR A 135 3.41 -18.37 -3.85
C TYR A 135 2.05 -18.32 -3.11
N ALA A 136 2.00 -17.73 -1.92
CA ALA A 136 0.78 -17.63 -1.12
C ALA A 136 -0.27 -16.78 -1.83
N TYR A 137 0.16 -15.66 -2.43
CA TYR A 137 -0.70 -14.80 -3.23
C TYR A 137 -1.32 -15.56 -4.41
N MET A 138 -0.51 -16.23 -5.22
CA MET A 138 -0.98 -16.96 -6.40
C MET A 138 -1.84 -18.18 -6.05
N LYS A 139 -1.56 -18.85 -4.92
CA LYS A 139 -2.43 -19.92 -4.41
C LYS A 139 -3.83 -19.40 -4.11
N ARG A 140 -3.93 -18.29 -3.40
CA ARG A 140 -5.24 -17.65 -3.08
C ARG A 140 -5.93 -17.16 -4.36
N TYR A 141 -5.22 -16.53 -5.28
CA TYR A 141 -5.75 -16.05 -6.55
C TYR A 141 -6.35 -17.17 -7.39
N ARG A 142 -5.66 -18.34 -7.50
CA ARG A 142 -6.17 -19.50 -8.24
C ARG A 142 -7.41 -20.10 -7.60
N LEU A 143 -7.49 -20.17 -6.27
CA LEU A 143 -8.69 -20.63 -5.58
C LEU A 143 -9.89 -19.73 -5.89
N GLN A 144 -9.72 -18.42 -5.81
CA GLN A 144 -10.78 -17.47 -6.13
C GLN A 144 -11.20 -17.51 -7.63
N ALA A 145 -10.26 -17.78 -8.52
CA ALA A 145 -10.56 -17.94 -9.94
C ALA A 145 -11.35 -19.24 -10.26
N ALA A 146 -11.15 -20.29 -9.46
CA ALA A 146 -11.85 -21.58 -9.61
C ALA A 146 -13.28 -21.57 -9.03
N GLU A 147 -13.60 -20.60 -8.16
CA GLU A 147 -14.93 -20.44 -7.57
C GLU A 147 -15.88 -19.57 -8.41
N ARG A 148 -15.41 -19.03 -9.55
CA ARG A 148 -16.19 -18.21 -10.48
C ARG A 148 -16.65 -19.00 -11.70
#